data_bf2bde1cb3c11cf9d952c1a8b8161bef
#
_entry.id   bf2bde1cb3c11cf9d952c1a8b8161bef
#
_cell.length_a   1.000
_cell.length_b   1.000
_cell.length_c   1.000
_cell.angle_alpha   90.00
_cell.angle_beta   90.00
_cell.angle_gamma   90.00
#
_symmetry.space_group_name_H-M   'P 1'
#
loop_
_entity.id
_entity.type
_entity.pdbx_description
1 polymer ?
#
loop_
_entity_poly.entity_id
_entity_poly.type
_entity_poly.pdbx_seq_one_letter_code
_entity_poly.pdbx_strand_id
1 'polypeptide(L)'
;MQRIGIIGAMAQEVEHLASLLEERETRSHVGSTFHSGRLHGVEVVILQSGIGKVNAAVGTTLLLDIYKPDAVINTGSAGGFGEGLAIGDVVISSEVRHHDVDAVVFGYEHGQVPQMPAAYLPDPRLVTIARECAVSYTHLTLPTKRIV
;
A
#
# COMPACT_ATOMS: atom_id res chain seq x y z
N MET A 1 -10.11 -14.57 5.15
CA MET A 1 -9.69 -13.73 4.04
C MET A 1 -9.55 -14.61 2.81
N GLN A 2 -10.38 -14.41 1.81
CA GLN A 2 -10.38 -15.25 0.60
C GLN A 2 -9.60 -14.61 -0.55
N ARG A 3 -9.60 -13.27 -0.63
CA ARG A 3 -8.90 -12.52 -1.66
C ARG A 3 -8.15 -11.31 -1.08
N ILE A 4 -6.89 -11.13 -1.47
CA ILE A 4 -6.06 -10.02 -1.03
C ILE A 4 -5.66 -9.17 -2.25
N GLY A 5 -5.86 -7.87 -2.16
CA GLY A 5 -5.32 -6.89 -3.09
C GLY A 5 -3.94 -6.42 -2.62
N ILE A 6 -2.97 -6.38 -3.52
CA ILE A 6 -1.65 -5.82 -3.25
C ILE A 6 -1.42 -4.69 -4.25
N ILE A 7 -1.00 -3.52 -3.78
CA ILE A 7 -0.78 -2.34 -4.61
C ILE A 7 0.69 -1.96 -4.57
N GLY A 8 1.30 -1.81 -5.73
CA GLY A 8 2.58 -1.15 -5.92
C GLY A 8 2.49 -0.15 -7.07
N ALA A 9 3.32 0.89 -7.05
CA ALA A 9 3.31 1.93 -8.06
C ALA A 9 4.08 1.53 -9.33
N MET A 10 5.20 0.87 -9.16
CA MET A 10 6.15 0.58 -10.23
C MET A 10 6.28 -0.93 -10.49
N ALA A 11 6.69 -1.29 -11.70
CA ALA A 11 6.92 -2.68 -12.07
C ALA A 11 7.90 -3.39 -11.10
N GLN A 12 9.00 -2.72 -10.73
CA GLN A 12 10.01 -3.25 -9.82
C GLN A 12 9.46 -3.63 -8.43
N GLU A 13 8.38 -2.98 -7.99
CA GLU A 13 7.75 -3.21 -6.69
C GLU A 13 6.82 -4.43 -6.69
N VAL A 14 6.28 -4.78 -7.86
CA VAL A 14 5.25 -5.84 -7.98
C VAL A 14 5.71 -7.06 -8.77
N GLU A 15 6.72 -6.96 -9.64
CA GLU A 15 7.11 -8.00 -10.59
C GLU A 15 7.53 -9.30 -9.89
N HIS A 16 8.29 -9.19 -8.80
CA HIS A 16 8.70 -10.37 -8.05
C HIS A 16 7.49 -11.12 -7.48
N LEU A 17 6.57 -10.42 -6.81
CA LEU A 17 5.35 -11.04 -6.28
C LEU A 17 4.47 -11.60 -7.41
N ALA A 18 4.34 -10.88 -8.52
CA ALA A 18 3.57 -11.34 -9.68
C ALA A 18 4.17 -12.59 -10.31
N SER A 19 5.50 -12.76 -10.27
CA SER A 19 6.18 -13.96 -10.78
C SER A 19 5.91 -15.21 -9.95
N LEU A 20 5.54 -15.05 -8.68
CA LEU A 20 5.23 -16.14 -7.75
C LEU A 20 3.77 -16.62 -7.83
N LEU A 21 2.91 -15.90 -8.57
CA LEU A 21 1.50 -16.27 -8.70
C LEU A 21 1.34 -17.56 -9.54
N GLU A 22 0.66 -18.53 -8.96
CA GLU A 22 0.14 -19.69 -9.65
C GLU A 22 -1.09 -19.29 -10.46
N GLU A 23 -1.30 -19.88 -11.64
CA GLU A 23 -2.43 -19.61 -12.54
C GLU A 23 -2.58 -18.12 -12.89
N ARG A 24 -1.44 -17.43 -13.07
CA ARG A 24 -1.41 -15.99 -13.27
C ARG A 24 -2.13 -15.54 -14.53
N GLU A 25 -3.09 -14.65 -14.38
CA GLU A 25 -3.67 -13.85 -15.46
C GLU A 25 -3.19 -12.39 -15.33
N THR A 26 -2.93 -11.75 -16.47
CA THR A 26 -2.57 -10.34 -16.52
C THR A 26 -3.56 -9.57 -17.38
N ARG A 27 -4.10 -8.47 -16.83
CA ARG A 27 -5.02 -7.58 -17.54
C ARG A 27 -4.61 -6.14 -17.34
N SER A 28 -4.62 -5.35 -18.42
CA SER A 28 -4.44 -3.90 -18.35
C SER A 28 -5.77 -3.19 -18.51
N HIS A 29 -6.04 -2.23 -17.65
CA HIS A 29 -7.27 -1.44 -17.67
C HIS A 29 -7.02 -0.02 -17.17
N VAL A 30 -7.39 0.97 -17.96
CA VAL A 30 -7.28 2.42 -17.66
C VAL A 30 -5.88 2.81 -17.14
N GLY A 31 -4.83 2.33 -17.81
CA GLY A 31 -3.44 2.66 -17.45
C GLY A 31 -2.87 1.88 -16.26
N SER A 32 -3.67 1.05 -15.60
CA SER A 32 -3.24 0.15 -14.53
C SER A 32 -3.08 -1.27 -15.04
N THR A 33 -2.16 -2.04 -14.46
CA THR A 33 -1.97 -3.47 -14.77
C THR A 33 -2.32 -4.32 -13.54
N PHE A 34 -3.13 -5.34 -13.75
CA PHE A 34 -3.58 -6.26 -12.70
C PHE A 34 -3.05 -7.66 -13.00
N HIS A 35 -2.38 -8.27 -12.03
CA HIS A 35 -1.96 -9.66 -12.06
C HIS A 35 -2.79 -10.42 -11.02
N SER A 36 -3.66 -11.30 -11.45
CA SER A 36 -4.46 -12.14 -10.57
C SER A 36 -3.99 -13.59 -10.63
N GLY A 37 -4.10 -14.29 -9.51
CA GLY A 37 -3.68 -15.67 -9.38
C GLY A 37 -3.77 -16.16 -7.93
N ARG A 38 -3.04 -17.21 -7.61
CA ARG A 38 -2.95 -17.78 -6.26
C ARG A 38 -1.53 -17.69 -5.74
N LEU A 39 -1.40 -17.33 -4.47
CA LEU A 39 -0.13 -17.33 -3.75
C LEU A 39 -0.33 -18.14 -2.47
N HIS A 40 0.37 -19.26 -2.34
CA HIS A 40 0.21 -20.20 -1.22
C HIS A 40 -1.25 -20.56 -0.91
N GLY A 41 -2.05 -20.80 -1.97
CA GLY A 41 -3.46 -21.16 -1.84
C GLY A 41 -4.44 -20.02 -1.59
N VAL A 42 -3.96 -18.77 -1.44
CA VAL A 42 -4.78 -17.57 -1.28
C VAL A 42 -4.97 -16.88 -2.62
N GLU A 43 -6.18 -16.42 -2.94
CA GLU A 43 -6.41 -15.58 -4.10
C GLU A 43 -5.76 -14.21 -3.91
N VAL A 44 -4.94 -13.79 -4.86
CA VAL A 44 -4.23 -12.51 -4.82
C VAL A 44 -4.44 -11.76 -6.12
N VAL A 45 -4.66 -10.46 -6.01
CA VAL A 45 -4.66 -9.53 -7.13
C VAL A 45 -3.62 -8.45 -6.86
N ILE A 46 -2.59 -8.41 -7.69
CA ILE A 46 -1.52 -7.43 -7.60
C ILE A 46 -1.80 -6.33 -8.62
N LEU A 47 -1.89 -5.11 -8.13
CA LEU A 47 -2.09 -3.90 -8.93
C LEU A 47 -0.77 -3.16 -9.08
N GLN A 48 -0.34 -2.97 -10.32
CA GLN A 48 0.62 -1.94 -10.68
C GLN A 48 -0.16 -0.68 -11.07
N SER A 49 -0.22 0.29 -10.17
CA SER A 49 -1.07 1.47 -10.32
C SER A 49 -0.46 2.57 -11.21
N GLY A 50 0.86 2.61 -11.33
CA GLY A 50 1.59 3.80 -11.79
C GLY A 50 1.88 4.76 -10.63
N ILE A 51 2.80 5.69 -10.87
CA ILE A 51 3.29 6.66 -9.87
C ILE A 51 2.27 7.79 -9.70
N GLY A 52 2.09 8.25 -8.47
CA GLY A 52 1.31 9.42 -8.11
C GLY A 52 -0.09 9.12 -7.59
N LYS A 53 -0.64 10.05 -6.80
CA LYS A 53 -1.91 9.88 -6.07
C LYS A 53 -3.11 9.65 -6.99
N VAL A 54 -3.14 10.29 -8.15
CA VAL A 54 -4.23 10.13 -9.13
C VAL A 54 -4.24 8.70 -9.68
N ASN A 55 -3.08 8.19 -10.11
CA ASN A 55 -2.96 6.82 -10.60
C ASN A 55 -3.29 5.81 -9.50
N ALA A 56 -2.80 6.04 -8.29
CA ALA A 56 -3.11 5.19 -7.14
C ALA A 56 -4.62 5.17 -6.85
N ALA A 57 -5.30 6.32 -6.88
CA ALA A 57 -6.74 6.40 -6.64
C ALA A 57 -7.55 5.67 -7.73
N VAL A 58 -7.23 5.91 -9.00
CA VAL A 58 -7.90 5.24 -10.13
C VAL A 58 -7.70 3.73 -10.07
N GLY A 59 -6.44 3.28 -9.92
CA GLY A 59 -6.13 1.84 -9.85
C GLY A 59 -6.77 1.17 -8.65
N THR A 60 -6.75 1.80 -7.47
CA THR A 60 -7.39 1.26 -6.27
C THR A 60 -8.90 1.17 -6.42
N THR A 61 -9.55 2.16 -7.01
CA THR A 61 -10.99 2.12 -7.29
C THR A 61 -11.34 0.92 -8.17
N LEU A 62 -10.58 0.71 -9.25
CA LEU A 62 -10.78 -0.45 -10.14
C LEU A 62 -10.51 -1.78 -9.43
N LEU A 63 -9.47 -1.85 -8.58
CA LEU A 63 -9.17 -3.04 -7.77
C LEU A 63 -10.36 -3.40 -6.87
N LEU A 64 -10.92 -2.41 -6.17
CA LEU A 64 -12.02 -2.60 -5.24
C LEU A 64 -13.33 -2.96 -5.96
N ASP A 65 -13.63 -2.32 -7.09
CA ASP A 65 -14.88 -2.52 -7.83
C ASP A 65 -14.90 -3.85 -8.59
N ILE A 66 -13.82 -4.16 -9.31
CA ILE A 66 -13.75 -5.34 -10.20
C ILE A 66 -13.43 -6.61 -9.42
N TYR A 67 -12.42 -6.54 -8.53
CA TYR A 67 -11.88 -7.74 -7.86
C TYR A 67 -12.40 -7.95 -6.44
N LYS A 68 -12.94 -6.91 -5.80
CA LYS A 68 -13.58 -6.94 -4.47
C LYS A 68 -12.73 -7.69 -3.42
N PRO A 69 -11.46 -7.29 -3.20
CA PRO A 69 -10.63 -7.95 -2.21
C PRO A 69 -11.15 -7.72 -0.79
N ASP A 70 -10.96 -8.70 0.10
CA ASP A 70 -11.30 -8.58 1.53
C ASP A 70 -10.34 -7.65 2.29
N ALA A 71 -9.11 -7.53 1.79
CA ALA A 71 -8.09 -6.64 2.35
C ALA A 71 -7.18 -6.11 1.24
N VAL A 72 -6.61 -4.94 1.47
CA VAL A 72 -5.64 -4.31 0.57
C VAL A 72 -4.35 -4.01 1.33
N ILE A 73 -3.22 -4.37 0.73
CA ILE A 73 -1.87 -4.09 1.22
C ILE A 73 -1.18 -3.20 0.20
N ASN A 74 -0.73 -2.01 0.62
CA ASN A 74 0.15 -1.20 -0.18
C ASN A 74 1.61 -1.53 0.17
N THR A 75 2.42 -1.82 -0.84
CA THR A 75 3.83 -2.14 -0.69
C THR A 75 4.65 -1.40 -1.74
N GLY A 76 5.90 -1.07 -1.40
CA GLY A 76 6.80 -0.40 -2.33
C GLY A 76 7.95 0.30 -1.62
N SER A 77 8.77 0.96 -2.41
CA SER A 77 9.87 1.78 -1.93
C SER A 77 9.37 3.14 -1.42
N ALA A 78 10.04 3.69 -0.42
CA ALA A 78 9.70 4.99 0.14
C ALA A 78 10.95 5.75 0.60
N GLY A 79 10.92 7.08 0.47
CA GLY A 79 11.90 7.94 1.11
C GLY A 79 11.74 7.90 2.63
N GLY A 80 12.84 7.65 3.35
CA GLY A 80 12.89 7.69 4.81
C GLY A 80 13.40 9.03 5.31
N PHE A 81 12.66 9.69 6.22
CA PHE A 81 13.05 10.96 6.85
C PHE A 81 13.29 10.82 8.36
N GLY A 82 13.07 9.64 8.94
CA GLY A 82 13.29 9.40 10.37
C GLY A 82 14.77 9.22 10.70
N GLU A 83 15.19 9.79 11.85
CA GLU A 83 16.53 9.53 12.36
C GLU A 83 16.72 8.03 12.62
N GLY A 84 17.89 7.51 12.22
CA GLY A 84 18.25 6.10 12.41
C GLY A 84 17.72 5.15 11.35
N LEU A 85 16.96 5.61 10.35
CA LEU A 85 16.56 4.78 9.20
C LEU A 85 17.73 4.57 8.24
N ALA A 86 17.92 3.32 7.82
CA ALA A 86 18.89 2.92 6.82
C ALA A 86 18.20 2.39 5.56
N ILE A 87 18.92 2.38 4.44
CA ILE A 87 18.44 1.78 3.20
C ILE A 87 18.22 0.27 3.42
N GLY A 88 17.03 -0.20 3.08
CA GLY A 88 16.63 -1.60 3.28
C GLY A 88 15.79 -1.85 4.53
N ASP A 89 15.62 -0.84 5.39
CA ASP A 89 14.71 -0.97 6.53
C ASP A 89 13.26 -1.13 6.08
N VAL A 90 12.52 -1.97 6.79
CA VAL A 90 11.08 -2.17 6.58
C VAL A 90 10.29 -1.25 7.51
N VAL A 91 9.48 -0.38 6.93
CA VAL A 91 8.59 0.52 7.67
C VAL A 91 7.15 0.05 7.54
N ILE A 92 6.50 -0.25 8.67
CA ILE A 92 5.07 -0.57 8.72
C ILE A 92 4.33 0.68 9.18
N SER A 93 3.43 1.17 8.35
CA SER A 93 2.71 2.42 8.61
C SER A 93 1.78 2.31 9.83
N SER A 94 1.81 3.31 10.71
CA SER A 94 0.85 3.48 11.80
C SER A 94 -0.33 4.38 11.40
N GLU A 95 -0.12 5.26 10.43
CA GLU A 95 -1.13 6.12 9.81
C GLU A 95 -0.61 6.66 8.48
N VAL A 96 -1.52 7.10 7.61
CA VAL A 96 -1.18 7.83 6.38
C VAL A 96 -1.94 9.16 6.33
N ARG A 97 -1.26 10.21 5.83
CA ARG A 97 -1.81 11.56 5.64
C ARG A 97 -1.32 12.14 4.32
N HIS A 98 -2.04 13.09 3.77
CA HIS A 98 -1.51 13.89 2.67
C HIS A 98 -0.42 14.84 3.18
N HIS A 99 0.69 14.92 2.49
CA HIS A 99 1.80 15.83 2.86
C HIS A 99 1.63 17.24 2.30
N ASP A 100 0.81 17.40 1.27
CA ASP A 100 0.67 18.61 0.45
C ASP A 100 -0.71 19.27 0.58
N VAL A 101 -1.52 18.85 1.53
CA VAL A 101 -2.80 19.49 1.84
C VAL A 101 -2.62 20.44 3.02
N ASP A 102 -2.88 21.71 2.79
CA ASP A 102 -2.90 22.73 3.83
C ASP A 102 -4.25 23.45 3.81
N ALA A 103 -5.10 23.10 4.76
CA ALA A 103 -6.39 23.74 5.00
C ALA A 103 -6.49 24.29 6.44
N VAL A 104 -5.34 24.54 7.07
CA VAL A 104 -5.26 25.00 8.47
C VAL A 104 -6.01 26.31 8.70
N VAL A 105 -5.99 27.20 7.74
CA VAL A 105 -6.74 28.48 7.81
C VAL A 105 -8.25 28.29 7.97
N PHE A 106 -8.78 27.13 7.60
CA PHE A 106 -10.19 26.76 7.76
C PHE A 106 -10.44 25.86 9.00
N GLY A 107 -9.44 25.71 9.88
CA GLY A 107 -9.57 24.94 11.11
C GLY A 107 -9.30 23.44 10.97
N TYR A 108 -8.75 22.97 9.84
CA TYR A 108 -8.34 21.58 9.63
C TYR A 108 -6.91 21.33 10.09
N GLU A 109 -6.57 20.08 10.36
CA GLU A 109 -5.18 19.70 10.60
C GLU A 109 -4.35 19.76 9.29
N HIS A 110 -3.04 19.98 9.41
CA HIS A 110 -2.14 19.84 8.27
C HIS A 110 -2.19 18.41 7.71
N GLY A 111 -2.32 18.27 6.41
CA GLY A 111 -2.53 16.98 5.73
C GLY A 111 -3.99 16.51 5.70
N GLN A 112 -4.91 17.27 6.28
CA GLN A 112 -6.33 16.93 6.26
C GLN A 112 -7.03 17.55 5.05
N VAL A 113 -7.63 16.71 4.22
CA VAL A 113 -8.56 17.17 3.19
C VAL A 113 -9.87 17.61 3.88
N PRO A 114 -10.45 18.79 3.56
CA PRO A 114 -11.70 19.23 4.15
C PRO A 114 -12.79 18.17 4.10
N GLN A 115 -13.49 18.00 5.22
CA GLN A 115 -14.56 16.99 5.42
C GLN A 115 -14.10 15.52 5.40
N MET A 116 -12.80 15.27 5.36
CA MET A 116 -12.22 13.93 5.44
C MET A 116 -11.51 13.73 6.79
N PRO A 117 -11.23 12.49 7.19
CA PRO A 117 -10.39 12.21 8.36
C PRO A 117 -9.02 12.89 8.26
N ALA A 118 -8.48 13.32 9.40
CA ALA A 118 -7.13 13.91 9.46
C ALA A 118 -6.03 12.88 9.13
N ALA A 119 -6.28 11.62 9.45
CA ALA A 119 -5.39 10.48 9.13
C ALA A 119 -6.21 9.23 8.82
N TYR A 120 -5.61 8.31 8.07
CA TYR A 120 -6.17 7.00 7.80
C TYR A 120 -5.33 5.94 8.52
N LEU A 121 -5.98 5.13 9.35
CA LEU A 121 -5.34 4.11 10.15
C LEU A 121 -5.35 2.76 9.43
N PRO A 122 -4.28 1.96 9.53
CA PRO A 122 -4.25 0.62 8.98
C PRO A 122 -5.12 -0.34 9.82
N ASP A 123 -5.51 -1.47 9.22
CA ASP A 123 -6.16 -2.56 9.97
C ASP A 123 -5.17 -3.12 11.03
N PRO A 124 -5.54 -3.13 12.33
CA PRO A 124 -4.63 -3.54 13.39
C PRO A 124 -4.19 -5.02 13.30
N ARG A 125 -5.02 -5.88 12.72
CA ARG A 125 -4.69 -7.31 12.50
C ARG A 125 -3.62 -7.45 11.44
N LEU A 126 -3.72 -6.69 10.34
CA LEU A 126 -2.71 -6.69 9.28
C LEU A 126 -1.38 -6.11 9.77
N VAL A 127 -1.43 -5.07 10.62
CA VAL A 127 -0.22 -4.52 11.25
C VAL A 127 0.48 -5.56 12.13
N THR A 128 -0.29 -6.32 12.93
CA THR A 128 0.26 -7.37 13.78
C THR A 128 0.95 -8.44 12.94
N ILE A 129 0.28 -8.96 11.91
CA ILE A 129 0.84 -9.96 11.00
C ILE A 129 2.10 -9.43 10.30
N ALA A 130 2.06 -8.19 9.79
CA ALA A 130 3.20 -7.59 9.12
C ALA A 130 4.41 -7.46 10.04
N ARG A 131 4.20 -7.10 11.32
CA ARG A 131 5.27 -7.04 12.32
C ARG A 131 5.88 -8.42 12.59
N GLU A 132 5.06 -9.45 12.78
CA GLU A 132 5.53 -10.81 13.01
C GLU A 132 6.37 -11.33 11.82
N CYS A 133 5.91 -11.07 10.59
CA CYS A 133 6.65 -11.41 9.39
C CYS A 133 7.96 -10.62 9.27
N ALA A 134 7.96 -9.32 9.55
CA ALA A 134 9.16 -8.49 9.43
C ALA A 134 10.24 -8.85 10.45
N VAL A 135 9.88 -9.21 11.69
CA VAL A 135 10.84 -9.64 12.74
C VAL A 135 11.63 -10.90 12.33
N SER A 136 11.04 -11.77 11.53
CA SER A 136 11.74 -12.98 11.06
C SER A 136 12.81 -12.71 9.99
N TYR A 137 12.86 -11.49 9.42
CA TYR A 137 13.72 -11.17 8.27
C TYR A 137 14.65 -9.96 8.43
N THR A 138 14.36 -8.98 9.31
CA THR A 138 15.13 -7.72 9.41
C THR A 138 15.04 -7.06 10.78
N HIS A 139 15.99 -6.15 11.09
CA HIS A 139 15.84 -5.22 12.19
C HIS A 139 14.67 -4.27 11.93
N LEU A 140 13.65 -4.34 12.80
CA LEU A 140 12.50 -3.44 12.78
C LEU A 140 12.89 -2.10 13.39
N THR A 141 12.86 -1.04 12.60
CA THR A 141 12.73 0.31 13.13
C THR A 141 11.24 0.60 13.37
N LEU A 142 10.91 1.01 14.60
CA LEU A 142 9.55 1.35 15.00
C LEU A 142 9.01 2.58 14.22
N PRO A 143 7.68 2.72 14.08
CA PRO A 143 7.07 3.59 13.08
C PRO A 143 7.39 5.06 13.31
N THR A 144 8.06 5.65 12.37
CA THR A 144 8.00 7.09 12.14
C THR A 144 6.66 7.41 11.47
N LYS A 145 5.99 8.46 11.94
CA LYS A 145 4.82 9.01 11.23
C LYS A 145 5.22 9.28 9.79
N ARG A 146 4.62 8.55 8.86
CA ARG A 146 4.88 8.78 7.45
C ARG A 146 3.92 9.85 6.96
N ILE A 147 4.47 11.02 6.67
CA ILE A 147 3.79 12.04 5.88
C ILE A 147 4.02 11.66 4.41
N VAL A 148 2.97 11.32 3.71
CA VAL A 148 3.00 10.99 2.27
C VAL A 148 2.49 12.18 1.47
#